data_72e5835a860ff4de8933c258d7722e13
#
_entry.id   72e5835a860ff4de8933c258d7722e13
#
_cell.length_a   1.000
_cell.length_b   1.000
_cell.length_c   1.000
_cell.angle_alpha   90.00
_cell.angle_beta   90.00
_cell.angle_gamma   90.00
#
_symmetry.space_group_name_H-M   'P 1'
#
loop_
_entity.id
_entity.type
_entity.pdbx_description
1 polymer ?
#
loop_
_entity_poly.entity_id
_entity_poly.type
_entity_poly.pdbx_seq_one_letter_code
_entity_poly.pdbx_strand_id
1 'polypeptide(L)'
;SFSDIQKVVALSDKIRKAGNELVGLMRKNYDQLIRTKRYRKVRKLYGATEEKKKRKVFARQLNEMQKQYHVTWDDCRTSMIPIGKKYGIDAIFALTKAEDIWRGIEKCLYANGKTLHFSKYGVLPCIRAKQRNRGIPISVKENQLQFKFGKSTFGIQLKDRFQSDEIHAVLDYLAEPEIIDKKAIQIFAEKAYCINTYRPCYATLVPKLIRGKYRVYLHLTIEGKAKPKYDRFGNPRHKFGKGIIGADIGTQTVAYTSDTEVGLKNLSERGNSIQKSERLERIYYCAMDRSRRATNPQNYPNFWTWWMNTR
;
A
#
# COMPACT_ATOMS: atom_id res chain seq x y z
N SER A 1 -24.78 -0.12 15.49
CA SER A 1 -25.16 -0.99 16.62
C SER A 1 -24.06 -1.97 16.96
N PHE A 2 -24.09 -2.59 18.14
CA PHE A 2 -23.11 -3.60 18.56
C PHE A 2 -23.10 -4.82 17.61
N SER A 3 -24.30 -5.27 17.20
CA SER A 3 -24.45 -6.39 16.25
C SER A 3 -23.77 -6.13 14.90
N ASP A 4 -23.71 -4.89 14.49
CA ASP A 4 -23.11 -4.52 13.20
C ASP A 4 -21.59 -4.52 13.25
N ILE A 5 -21.00 -4.09 14.37
CA ILE A 5 -19.55 -4.20 14.60
C ILE A 5 -19.15 -5.67 14.56
N GLN A 6 -19.94 -6.55 15.17
CA GLN A 6 -19.66 -7.99 15.13
C GLN A 6 -19.68 -8.58 13.71
N LYS A 7 -20.60 -8.12 12.84
CA LYS A 7 -20.61 -8.55 11.42
C LYS A 7 -19.31 -8.19 10.70
N VAL A 8 -18.80 -6.96 10.93
CA VAL A 8 -17.52 -6.52 10.34
C VAL A 8 -16.35 -7.34 10.89
N VAL A 9 -16.32 -7.58 12.20
CA VAL A 9 -15.30 -8.39 12.84
C VAL A 9 -15.32 -9.82 12.34
N ALA A 10 -16.51 -10.44 12.23
CA ALA A 10 -16.67 -11.80 11.71
C ALA A 10 -16.20 -11.92 10.24
N LEU A 11 -16.53 -10.94 9.38
CA LEU A 11 -16.04 -10.93 8.01
C LEU A 11 -14.51 -10.76 7.97
N SER A 12 -13.95 -9.89 8.80
CA SER A 12 -12.49 -9.71 8.87
C SER A 12 -11.79 -11.02 9.26
N ASP A 13 -12.33 -11.79 10.22
CA ASP A 13 -11.78 -13.11 10.57
C ASP A 13 -11.92 -14.13 9.45
N LYS A 14 -13.05 -14.14 8.73
CA LYS A 14 -13.21 -14.97 7.52
C LYS A 14 -12.15 -14.64 6.46
N ILE A 15 -11.91 -13.34 6.21
CA ILE A 15 -10.86 -12.88 5.27
C ILE A 15 -9.47 -13.32 5.74
N ARG A 16 -9.20 -13.29 7.05
CA ARG A 16 -7.95 -13.80 7.62
C ARG A 16 -7.78 -15.29 7.36
N LYS A 17 -8.80 -16.10 7.64
CA LYS A 17 -8.79 -17.55 7.41
C LYS A 17 -8.59 -17.88 5.93
N ALA A 18 -9.37 -17.28 5.06
CA ALA A 18 -9.25 -17.45 3.61
C ALA A 18 -7.87 -17.01 3.09
N GLY A 19 -7.37 -15.86 3.59
CA GLY A 19 -6.04 -15.40 3.25
C GLY A 19 -4.93 -16.36 3.70
N ASN A 20 -5.04 -16.94 4.87
CA ASN A 20 -4.09 -17.95 5.35
C ASN A 20 -4.11 -19.23 4.52
N GLU A 21 -5.29 -19.70 4.09
CA GLU A 21 -5.42 -20.86 3.20
C GLU A 21 -4.72 -20.59 1.87
N LEU A 22 -4.95 -19.40 1.27
CA LEU A 22 -4.25 -19.01 0.05
C LEU A 22 -2.74 -18.86 0.25
N VAL A 23 -2.30 -18.26 1.35
CA VAL A 23 -0.86 -18.16 1.71
C VAL A 23 -0.23 -19.56 1.79
N GLY A 24 -0.92 -20.53 2.41
CA GLY A 24 -0.44 -21.91 2.50
C GLY A 24 -0.22 -22.54 1.13
N LEU A 25 -1.19 -22.40 0.22
CA LEU A 25 -1.12 -22.90 -1.15
C LEU A 25 0.03 -22.21 -1.93
N MET A 26 0.04 -20.89 -1.94
CA MET A 26 1.03 -20.12 -2.70
C MET A 26 2.45 -20.30 -2.16
N ARG A 27 2.60 -20.44 -0.85
CA ARG A 27 3.89 -20.73 -0.21
C ARG A 27 4.41 -22.10 -0.64
N LYS A 28 3.56 -23.13 -0.68
CA LYS A 28 3.93 -24.48 -1.16
C LYS A 28 4.46 -24.40 -2.61
N ASN A 29 3.73 -23.73 -3.48
CA ASN A 29 4.11 -23.56 -4.89
C ASN A 29 5.42 -22.77 -5.02
N TYR A 30 5.56 -21.66 -4.28
CA TYR A 30 6.78 -20.87 -4.27
C TYR A 30 7.98 -21.67 -3.75
N ASP A 31 7.84 -22.43 -2.68
CA ASP A 31 8.91 -23.26 -2.13
C ASP A 31 9.36 -24.35 -3.12
N GLN A 32 8.43 -24.94 -3.88
CA GLN A 32 8.75 -25.85 -4.96
C GLN A 32 9.55 -25.17 -6.07
N LEU A 33 9.11 -23.98 -6.51
CA LEU A 33 9.79 -23.19 -7.55
C LEU A 33 11.24 -22.89 -7.16
N ILE A 34 11.47 -22.33 -5.95
CA ILE A 34 12.82 -21.90 -5.52
C ILE A 34 13.78 -23.06 -5.25
N ARG A 35 13.25 -24.26 -4.96
CA ARG A 35 14.10 -25.47 -4.80
C ARG A 35 14.63 -25.98 -6.12
N THR A 36 14.03 -25.63 -7.25
CA THR A 36 14.43 -26.07 -8.58
C THR A 36 15.82 -25.54 -8.94
N LYS A 37 16.75 -26.42 -9.25
CA LYS A 37 18.14 -26.07 -9.66
C LYS A 37 18.12 -25.08 -10.85
N ARG A 38 17.25 -25.36 -11.85
CA ARG A 38 17.08 -24.54 -13.05
C ARG A 38 16.67 -23.12 -12.70
N TYR A 39 15.66 -22.93 -11.83
CA TYR A 39 15.21 -21.61 -11.41
C TYR A 39 16.33 -20.81 -10.73
N ARG A 40 17.04 -21.41 -9.78
CA ARG A 40 18.16 -20.77 -9.09
C ARG A 40 19.29 -20.37 -10.05
N LYS A 41 19.63 -21.22 -11.02
CA LYS A 41 20.62 -20.93 -12.05
C LYS A 41 20.20 -19.73 -12.91
N VAL A 42 18.99 -19.75 -13.46
CA VAL A 42 18.47 -18.67 -14.32
C VAL A 42 18.31 -17.37 -13.53
N ARG A 43 17.87 -17.41 -12.28
CA ARG A 43 17.76 -16.23 -11.40
C ARG A 43 19.13 -15.58 -11.14
N LYS A 44 20.17 -16.39 -10.91
CA LYS A 44 21.54 -15.90 -10.75
C LYS A 44 22.05 -15.23 -12.04
N LEU A 45 21.83 -15.86 -13.19
CA LEU A 45 22.21 -15.32 -14.51
C LEU A 45 21.44 -14.03 -14.81
N TYR A 46 20.15 -13.94 -14.51
CA TYR A 46 19.37 -12.73 -14.67
C TYR A 46 19.92 -11.56 -13.84
N GLY A 47 20.35 -11.81 -12.59
CA GLY A 47 20.94 -10.78 -11.74
C GLY A 47 22.35 -10.35 -12.15
N ALA A 48 23.13 -11.26 -12.76
CA ALA A 48 24.52 -10.99 -13.18
C ALA A 48 24.63 -10.41 -14.60
N THR A 49 23.54 -10.42 -15.38
CA THR A 49 23.58 -10.02 -16.79
C THR A 49 23.22 -8.55 -16.95
N GLU A 50 24.13 -7.74 -17.48
CA GLU A 50 23.89 -6.32 -17.81
C GLU A 50 23.27 -6.14 -19.21
N GLU A 51 23.54 -7.05 -20.13
CA GLU A 51 23.04 -7.01 -21.50
C GLU A 51 21.52 -7.16 -21.57
N LYS A 52 20.82 -6.10 -21.98
CA LYS A 52 19.35 -6.04 -22.02
C LYS A 52 18.71 -7.18 -22.80
N LYS A 53 19.29 -7.61 -23.93
CA LYS A 53 18.73 -8.70 -24.76
C LYS A 53 18.77 -10.03 -24.02
N LYS A 54 19.91 -10.43 -23.46
CA LYS A 54 20.07 -11.67 -22.68
C LYS A 54 19.21 -11.63 -21.40
N ARG A 55 19.18 -10.49 -20.71
CA ARG A 55 18.34 -10.30 -19.54
C ARG A 55 16.85 -10.52 -19.83
N LYS A 56 16.35 -10.07 -21.01
CA LYS A 56 14.98 -10.30 -21.45
C LYS A 56 14.69 -11.80 -21.68
N VAL A 57 15.66 -12.56 -22.19
CA VAL A 57 15.53 -14.02 -22.36
C VAL A 57 15.41 -14.72 -21.00
N PHE A 58 16.29 -14.37 -20.04
CA PHE A 58 16.22 -14.95 -18.70
C PHE A 58 14.93 -14.57 -17.97
N ALA A 59 14.44 -13.34 -18.12
CA ALA A 59 13.14 -12.92 -17.56
C ALA A 59 12.00 -13.78 -18.13
N ARG A 60 12.00 -14.07 -19.43
CA ARG A 60 11.01 -14.97 -20.06
C ARG A 60 11.07 -16.38 -19.48
N GLN A 61 12.26 -16.94 -19.34
CA GLN A 61 12.43 -18.26 -18.73
C GLN A 61 11.98 -18.29 -17.26
N LEU A 62 12.23 -17.25 -16.47
CA LEU A 62 11.73 -17.13 -15.10
C LEU A 62 10.19 -17.11 -15.07
N ASN A 63 9.57 -16.33 -15.94
CA ASN A 63 8.10 -16.24 -16.05
C ASN A 63 7.48 -17.59 -16.47
N GLU A 64 8.09 -18.31 -17.40
CA GLU A 64 7.63 -19.66 -17.80
C GLU A 64 7.68 -20.64 -16.62
N MET A 65 8.77 -20.62 -15.84
CA MET A 65 8.86 -21.46 -14.65
C MET A 65 7.85 -21.02 -13.57
N GLN A 66 7.60 -19.74 -13.38
CA GLN A 66 6.56 -19.27 -12.46
C GLN A 66 5.17 -19.78 -12.86
N LYS A 67 4.84 -19.77 -14.16
CA LYS A 67 3.60 -20.36 -14.70
C LYS A 67 3.53 -21.87 -14.44
N GLN A 68 4.61 -22.58 -14.72
CA GLN A 68 4.70 -24.04 -14.52
C GLN A 68 4.47 -24.44 -13.05
N TYR A 69 4.92 -23.64 -12.11
CA TYR A 69 4.77 -23.90 -10.67
C TYR A 69 3.58 -23.17 -10.05
N HIS A 70 2.70 -22.59 -10.85
CA HIS A 70 1.51 -21.86 -10.39
C HIS A 70 1.83 -20.76 -9.37
N VAL A 71 2.84 -19.94 -9.70
CA VAL A 71 3.27 -18.78 -8.90
C VAL A 71 3.11 -17.51 -9.73
N THR A 72 1.89 -17.26 -10.20
CA THR A 72 1.51 -16.06 -10.96
C THR A 72 0.37 -15.32 -10.26
N TRP A 73 0.13 -14.09 -10.68
CA TRP A 73 -1.04 -13.35 -10.24
C TRP A 73 -2.34 -14.06 -10.58
N ASP A 74 -2.44 -14.61 -11.78
CA ASP A 74 -3.64 -15.33 -12.21
C ASP A 74 -3.90 -16.58 -11.38
N ASP A 75 -2.85 -17.34 -11.02
CA ASP A 75 -2.98 -18.48 -10.13
C ASP A 75 -3.44 -18.06 -8.73
N CYS A 76 -2.89 -16.98 -8.20
CA CYS A 76 -3.28 -16.42 -6.91
C CYS A 76 -4.76 -16.00 -6.92
N ARG A 77 -5.18 -15.29 -7.97
CA ARG A 77 -6.56 -14.82 -8.15
C ARG A 77 -7.54 -15.98 -8.32
N THR A 78 -7.25 -16.92 -9.22
CA THR A 78 -8.11 -18.08 -9.49
C THR A 78 -8.25 -18.99 -8.28
N SER A 79 -7.18 -19.23 -7.55
CA SER A 79 -7.22 -20.01 -6.32
C SER A 79 -8.04 -19.35 -5.21
N MET A 80 -8.08 -18.00 -5.18
CA MET A 80 -8.87 -17.28 -4.17
C MET A 80 -10.39 -17.39 -4.39
N ILE A 81 -10.85 -17.62 -5.61
CA ILE A 81 -12.29 -17.70 -5.92
C ILE A 81 -12.99 -18.84 -5.14
N PRO A 82 -12.57 -20.10 -5.24
CA PRO A 82 -13.17 -21.18 -4.47
C PRO A 82 -12.97 -21.01 -2.95
N ILE A 83 -11.81 -20.53 -2.52
CA ILE A 83 -11.55 -20.23 -1.11
C ILE A 83 -12.52 -19.15 -0.61
N GLY A 84 -12.71 -18.06 -1.34
CA GLY A 84 -13.67 -17.01 -0.98
C GLY A 84 -15.10 -17.54 -0.85
N LYS A 85 -15.54 -18.37 -1.79
CA LYS A 85 -16.85 -19.05 -1.73
C LYS A 85 -17.00 -19.94 -0.50
N LYS A 86 -15.97 -20.74 -0.18
CA LYS A 86 -15.93 -21.63 1.00
C LYS A 86 -16.16 -20.84 2.31
N TYR A 87 -15.58 -19.65 2.44
CA TYR A 87 -15.74 -18.81 3.64
C TYR A 87 -16.93 -17.84 3.55
N GLY A 88 -17.71 -17.84 2.46
CA GLY A 88 -18.81 -16.91 2.26
C GLY A 88 -18.36 -15.44 2.23
N ILE A 89 -17.27 -15.19 1.51
CA ILE A 89 -16.69 -13.85 1.34
C ILE A 89 -17.08 -13.33 -0.05
N ASP A 90 -17.57 -12.10 -0.12
CA ASP A 90 -17.84 -11.43 -1.39
C ASP A 90 -16.57 -11.36 -2.25
N ALA A 91 -16.73 -11.59 -3.56
CA ALA A 91 -15.62 -11.66 -4.52
C ALA A 91 -14.73 -10.40 -4.49
N ILE A 92 -15.30 -9.22 -4.24
CA ILE A 92 -14.54 -7.98 -4.20
C ILE A 92 -13.52 -7.96 -3.03
N PHE A 93 -13.91 -8.47 -1.86
CA PHE A 93 -13.01 -8.55 -0.70
C PHE A 93 -12.02 -9.69 -0.84
N ALA A 94 -12.46 -10.83 -1.40
CA ALA A 94 -11.61 -11.97 -1.68
C ALA A 94 -10.49 -11.60 -2.65
N LEU A 95 -10.81 -10.97 -3.79
CA LEU A 95 -9.82 -10.53 -4.78
C LEU A 95 -8.87 -9.46 -4.24
N THR A 96 -9.37 -8.53 -3.42
CA THR A 96 -8.50 -7.55 -2.78
C THR A 96 -7.50 -8.21 -1.82
N LYS A 97 -7.95 -9.24 -1.10
CA LYS A 97 -7.05 -10.02 -0.24
C LYS A 97 -6.03 -10.84 -1.04
N ALA A 98 -6.44 -11.42 -2.17
CA ALA A 98 -5.51 -12.11 -3.09
C ALA A 98 -4.40 -11.16 -3.59
N GLU A 99 -4.74 -9.92 -3.90
CA GLU A 99 -3.76 -8.92 -4.32
C GLU A 99 -2.76 -8.55 -3.21
N ASP A 100 -3.23 -8.43 -1.97
CA ASP A 100 -2.31 -8.19 -0.84
C ASP A 100 -1.31 -9.35 -0.67
N ILE A 101 -1.77 -10.59 -0.87
CA ILE A 101 -0.91 -11.79 -0.83
C ILE A 101 0.04 -11.81 -2.01
N TRP A 102 -0.44 -11.48 -3.22
CA TRP A 102 0.39 -11.38 -4.41
C TRP A 102 1.52 -10.38 -4.25
N ARG A 103 1.28 -9.20 -3.68
CA ARG A 103 2.34 -8.24 -3.36
C ARG A 103 3.42 -8.82 -2.43
N GLY A 104 3.03 -9.72 -1.53
CA GLY A 104 3.99 -10.48 -0.71
C GLY A 104 4.83 -11.44 -1.56
N ILE A 105 4.21 -12.14 -2.51
CA ILE A 105 4.88 -13.04 -3.44
C ILE A 105 5.85 -12.26 -4.35
N GLU A 106 5.41 -11.12 -4.89
CA GLU A 106 6.27 -10.24 -5.71
C GLU A 106 7.53 -9.81 -4.96
N LYS A 107 7.40 -9.48 -3.67
CA LYS A 107 8.57 -9.17 -2.83
C LYS A 107 9.52 -10.36 -2.71
N CYS A 108 8.99 -11.58 -2.62
CA CYS A 108 9.82 -12.79 -2.58
C CYS A 108 10.47 -13.11 -3.93
N LEU A 109 9.76 -12.85 -5.04
CA LEU A 109 10.26 -13.11 -6.40
C LEU A 109 11.27 -12.07 -6.87
N TYR A 110 11.01 -10.78 -6.64
CA TYR A 110 11.70 -9.68 -7.31
C TYR A 110 12.46 -8.73 -6.36
N ALA A 111 12.23 -8.85 -5.05
CA ALA A 111 12.89 -8.03 -4.05
C ALA A 111 13.54 -8.91 -2.96
N ASN A 112 13.73 -8.36 -1.77
CA ASN A 112 14.42 -9.01 -0.65
C ASN A 112 13.48 -9.81 0.27
N GLY A 113 12.27 -10.16 -0.18
CA GLY A 113 11.35 -11.01 0.58
C GLY A 113 11.89 -12.43 0.70
N LYS A 114 11.83 -13.00 1.91
CA LYS A 114 12.33 -14.36 2.17
C LYS A 114 11.22 -15.40 2.15
N THR A 115 10.06 -15.09 2.71
CA THR A 115 8.94 -16.02 2.83
C THR A 115 7.61 -15.29 2.96
N LEU A 116 6.52 -15.99 2.67
CA LEU A 116 5.17 -15.53 2.94
C LEU A 116 4.78 -15.84 4.38
N HIS A 117 4.13 -14.89 5.04
CA HIS A 117 3.72 -15.01 6.44
C HIS A 117 2.21 -15.20 6.55
N PHE A 118 1.81 -16.08 7.46
CA PHE A 118 0.42 -16.21 7.88
C PHE A 118 0.00 -15.04 8.78
N SER A 119 -1.23 -14.62 8.66
CA SER A 119 -1.83 -13.68 9.62
C SER A 119 -2.09 -14.41 10.94
N LYS A 120 -1.59 -13.86 12.06
CA LYS A 120 -1.77 -14.46 13.39
C LYS A 120 -3.23 -14.50 13.80
N TYR A 121 -3.58 -15.45 14.65
CA TYR A 121 -4.90 -15.50 15.30
C TYR A 121 -5.13 -14.21 16.09
N GLY A 122 -6.37 -13.71 16.09
CA GLY A 122 -6.71 -12.46 16.76
C GLY A 122 -6.34 -11.16 16.02
N VAL A 123 -5.49 -11.23 14.99
CA VAL A 123 -5.20 -10.09 14.13
C VAL A 123 -6.29 -9.99 13.05
N LEU A 124 -7.06 -8.91 13.10
CA LEU A 124 -8.14 -8.64 12.16
C LEU A 124 -7.61 -7.82 10.97
N PRO A 125 -7.55 -8.40 9.74
CA PRO A 125 -7.16 -7.65 8.57
C PRO A 125 -8.19 -6.57 8.22
N CYS A 126 -7.73 -5.51 7.57
CA CYS A 126 -8.60 -4.49 7.01
C CYS A 126 -9.48 -5.09 5.90
N ILE A 127 -10.73 -4.66 5.84
CA ILE A 127 -11.66 -4.99 4.76
C ILE A 127 -11.64 -3.84 3.77
N ARG A 128 -11.06 -4.06 2.60
CA ARG A 128 -10.87 -3.03 1.58
C ARG A 128 -11.70 -3.31 0.35
N ALA A 129 -12.41 -2.30 -0.12
CA ALA A 129 -13.06 -2.30 -1.41
C ALA A 129 -12.37 -1.30 -2.32
N LYS A 130 -11.78 -1.76 -3.42
CA LYS A 130 -11.05 -0.89 -4.37
C LYS A 130 -11.96 -0.12 -5.34
N GLN A 131 -13.25 -0.39 -5.31
CA GLN A 131 -14.23 0.26 -6.19
C GLN A 131 -15.16 1.13 -5.36
N ARG A 132 -15.37 2.36 -5.83
CA ARG A 132 -16.19 3.37 -5.14
C ARG A 132 -17.59 2.88 -4.78
N ASN A 133 -18.27 2.24 -5.74
CA ASN A 133 -19.70 1.88 -5.62
C ASN A 133 -19.91 0.39 -5.31
N ARG A 134 -18.85 -0.37 -5.01
CA ARG A 134 -18.94 -1.80 -4.72
C ARG A 134 -18.26 -2.15 -3.40
N GLY A 135 -18.88 -3.04 -2.65
CA GLY A 135 -18.37 -3.57 -1.39
C GLY A 135 -18.63 -2.66 -0.20
N ILE A 136 -18.19 -1.41 -0.23
CA ILE A 136 -18.38 -0.42 0.83
C ILE A 136 -18.76 0.92 0.17
N PRO A 137 -19.96 1.02 -0.44
CA PRO A 137 -20.41 2.28 -1.02
C PRO A 137 -20.67 3.33 0.07
N ILE A 138 -20.30 4.57 -0.24
CA ILE A 138 -20.44 5.72 0.65
C ILE A 138 -21.50 6.65 0.06
N SER A 139 -22.37 7.16 0.90
CA SER A 139 -23.40 8.12 0.55
C SER A 139 -23.57 9.14 1.65
N VAL A 140 -24.20 10.26 1.31
CA VAL A 140 -24.67 11.26 2.27
C VAL A 140 -26.19 11.18 2.32
N LYS A 141 -26.73 11.12 3.52
CA LYS A 141 -28.17 11.22 3.76
C LYS A 141 -28.39 12.15 4.96
N GLU A 142 -29.29 13.13 4.81
CA GLU A 142 -29.61 14.10 5.87
C GLU A 142 -28.33 14.76 6.45
N ASN A 143 -27.43 15.17 5.58
CA ASN A 143 -26.12 15.76 5.90
C ASN A 143 -25.21 14.87 6.78
N GLN A 144 -25.49 13.55 6.83
CA GLN A 144 -24.66 12.58 7.52
C GLN A 144 -23.99 11.63 6.55
N LEU A 145 -22.69 11.46 6.73
CA LEU A 145 -21.91 10.49 5.96
C LEU A 145 -22.30 9.07 6.42
N GLN A 146 -22.66 8.24 5.45
CA GLN A 146 -23.08 6.87 5.68
C GLN A 146 -22.28 5.93 4.76
N PHE A 147 -22.09 4.70 5.19
CA PHE A 147 -21.59 3.64 4.31
C PHE A 147 -22.51 2.43 4.39
N LYS A 148 -22.64 1.74 3.27
CA LYS A 148 -23.38 0.49 3.17
C LYS A 148 -22.44 -0.69 3.24
N PHE A 149 -22.77 -1.70 4.03
CA PHE A 149 -22.03 -2.93 4.15
C PHE A 149 -22.97 -4.13 4.23
N GLY A 150 -22.97 -4.97 3.21
CA GLY A 150 -24.00 -5.98 3.02
C GLY A 150 -25.39 -5.33 2.87
N LYS A 151 -26.33 -5.77 3.70
CA LYS A 151 -27.70 -5.21 3.73
C LYS A 151 -27.88 -4.06 4.73
N SER A 152 -26.86 -3.73 5.50
CA SER A 152 -26.91 -2.74 6.57
C SER A 152 -26.30 -1.41 6.16
N THR A 153 -26.90 -0.31 6.57
CA THR A 153 -26.36 1.05 6.42
C THR A 153 -25.86 1.54 7.77
N PHE A 154 -24.70 2.17 7.79
CA PHE A 154 -24.02 2.62 9.00
C PHE A 154 -23.77 4.12 8.91
N GLY A 155 -24.17 4.86 9.93
CA GLY A 155 -23.78 6.25 10.10
C GLY A 155 -22.32 6.35 10.56
N ILE A 156 -21.62 7.36 10.07
CA ILE A 156 -20.24 7.64 10.42
C ILE A 156 -20.22 8.79 11.41
N GLN A 157 -19.66 8.56 12.60
CA GLN A 157 -19.39 9.64 13.55
C GLN A 157 -18.06 10.31 13.17
N LEU A 158 -18.15 11.55 12.77
CA LEU A 158 -16.99 12.43 12.64
C LEU A 158 -16.69 13.02 14.02
N LYS A 159 -15.42 12.97 14.44
CA LYS A 159 -15.00 13.71 15.63
C LYS A 159 -14.73 15.15 15.22
N ASP A 160 -15.12 16.12 16.06
CA ASP A 160 -15.00 17.57 15.77
C ASP A 160 -13.61 18.00 15.30
N ARG A 161 -12.57 17.42 15.87
CA ARG A 161 -11.17 17.68 15.44
C ARG A 161 -10.82 17.21 14.02
N PHE A 162 -11.69 16.46 13.37
CA PHE A 162 -11.53 15.98 12.00
C PHE A 162 -12.52 16.64 11.03
N GLN A 163 -13.28 17.64 11.48
CA GLN A 163 -14.06 18.47 10.59
C GLN A 163 -13.08 19.38 9.85
N SER A 164 -12.52 18.85 8.78
CA SER A 164 -11.63 19.58 7.88
C SER A 164 -12.41 19.96 6.64
N ASP A 165 -11.95 21.01 5.95
CA ASP A 165 -12.56 21.44 4.69
C ASP A 165 -12.55 20.32 3.66
N GLU A 166 -11.62 19.35 3.76
CA GLU A 166 -11.60 18.14 2.90
C GLU A 166 -12.81 17.25 3.13
N ILE A 167 -13.26 17.10 4.39
CA ILE A 167 -14.43 16.31 4.71
C ILE A 167 -15.69 17.02 4.20
N HIS A 168 -15.80 18.33 4.39
CA HIS A 168 -16.90 19.12 3.84
C HIS A 168 -16.94 19.02 2.31
N ALA A 169 -15.81 19.21 1.62
CA ALA A 169 -15.74 19.06 0.17
C ALA A 169 -16.13 17.63 -0.33
N VAL A 170 -15.83 16.58 0.45
CA VAL A 170 -16.27 15.21 0.15
C VAL A 170 -17.76 15.07 0.37
N LEU A 171 -18.33 15.68 1.43
CA LEU A 171 -19.76 15.67 1.69
C LEU A 171 -20.52 16.36 0.56
N ASP A 172 -20.07 17.56 0.15
CA ASP A 172 -20.65 18.34 -0.95
C ASP A 172 -20.62 17.53 -2.27
N TYR A 173 -19.46 16.93 -2.59
CA TYR A 173 -19.32 16.07 -3.76
C TYR A 173 -20.27 14.86 -3.75
N LEU A 174 -20.55 14.28 -2.59
CA LEU A 174 -21.44 13.12 -2.46
C LEU A 174 -22.91 13.52 -2.43
N ALA A 175 -23.24 14.73 -1.96
CA ALA A 175 -24.60 15.26 -1.94
C ALA A 175 -25.05 15.68 -3.34
N GLU A 176 -24.18 16.32 -4.09
CA GLU A 176 -24.43 16.77 -5.46
C GLU A 176 -23.34 16.19 -6.39
N PRO A 177 -23.45 14.93 -6.81
CA PRO A 177 -22.49 14.36 -7.73
C PRO A 177 -22.59 15.11 -9.07
N GLU A 178 -21.59 15.94 -9.37
CA GLU A 178 -21.45 16.54 -10.70
C GLU A 178 -21.53 15.44 -11.75
N ILE A 179 -22.48 15.55 -12.66
CA ILE A 179 -22.54 14.75 -13.89
C ILE A 179 -21.45 15.29 -14.80
N ILE A 180 -20.21 14.88 -14.54
CA ILE A 180 -19.10 15.28 -15.39
C ILE A 180 -19.23 14.49 -16.68
N ASP A 181 -19.52 15.17 -17.77
CA ASP A 181 -19.53 14.59 -19.11
C ASP A 181 -18.16 13.96 -19.39
N LYS A 182 -18.15 12.64 -19.59
CA LYS A 182 -16.90 11.89 -19.84
C LYS A 182 -16.15 12.38 -21.08
N LYS A 183 -16.84 12.99 -22.05
CA LYS A 183 -16.23 13.59 -23.24
C LYS A 183 -15.53 14.91 -22.94
N ALA A 184 -16.10 15.72 -22.05
CA ALA A 184 -15.45 16.95 -21.57
C ALA A 184 -14.20 16.64 -20.75
N ILE A 185 -14.17 15.54 -19.98
CA ILE A 185 -12.99 15.06 -19.23
C ILE A 185 -11.84 14.71 -20.17
N GLN A 186 -12.10 14.08 -21.32
CA GLN A 186 -11.02 13.72 -22.26
C GLN A 186 -10.34 14.93 -22.90
N ILE A 187 -11.06 16.03 -23.11
CA ILE A 187 -10.54 17.25 -23.73
C ILE A 187 -9.89 18.19 -22.68
N PHE A 188 -10.35 18.16 -21.42
CA PHE A 188 -9.91 19.06 -20.35
C PHE A 188 -9.36 18.31 -19.13
N ALA A 189 -8.97 17.04 -19.27
CA ALA A 189 -8.56 16.18 -18.16
C ALA A 189 -7.54 16.86 -17.23
N GLU A 190 -6.58 17.57 -17.76
CA GLU A 190 -5.57 18.27 -16.98
C GLU A 190 -6.11 19.50 -16.23
N LYS A 191 -7.08 20.23 -16.80
CA LYS A 191 -7.65 21.43 -16.19
C LYS A 191 -8.84 21.14 -15.28
N ALA A 192 -9.68 20.17 -15.61
CA ALA A 192 -10.82 19.78 -14.78
C ALA A 192 -10.38 19.17 -13.43
N TYR A 193 -9.26 18.47 -13.41
CA TYR A 193 -8.66 17.97 -12.16
C TYR A 193 -8.08 19.06 -11.25
N CYS A 194 -7.92 20.27 -11.75
CA CYS A 194 -7.47 21.42 -10.97
C CYS A 194 -8.59 22.11 -10.18
N ILE A 195 -9.83 21.76 -10.40
CA ILE A 195 -10.96 22.28 -9.64
C ILE A 195 -10.97 21.58 -8.29
N ASN A 196 -10.82 22.33 -7.27
CA ASN A 196 -10.66 22.10 -5.83
C ASN A 196 -11.56 21.05 -5.14
N THR A 197 -12.14 20.10 -5.82
CA THR A 197 -13.05 19.11 -5.25
C THR A 197 -12.33 17.82 -4.92
N TYR A 198 -12.42 17.41 -3.67
CA TYR A 198 -12.00 16.08 -3.23
C TYR A 198 -13.06 15.06 -3.56
N ARG A 199 -12.69 14.01 -4.29
CA ARG A 199 -13.62 12.91 -4.57
C ARG A 199 -13.22 11.64 -3.83
N PRO A 200 -14.17 10.88 -3.27
CA PRO A 200 -13.89 9.60 -2.66
C PRO A 200 -13.55 8.55 -3.72
N CYS A 201 -12.43 7.85 -3.54
CA CYS A 201 -12.00 6.77 -4.43
C CYS A 201 -12.51 5.42 -3.95
N TYR A 202 -12.25 5.09 -2.69
CA TYR A 202 -12.70 3.84 -2.06
C TYR A 202 -12.60 3.93 -0.54
N ALA A 203 -13.28 3.00 0.11
CA ALA A 203 -13.28 2.90 1.57
C ALA A 203 -12.63 1.61 2.06
N THR A 204 -12.07 1.68 3.26
CA THR A 204 -11.48 0.55 3.98
C THR A 204 -12.01 0.53 5.40
N LEU A 205 -12.60 -0.59 5.83
CA LEU A 205 -12.97 -0.80 7.22
C LEU A 205 -11.80 -1.40 7.99
N VAL A 206 -11.47 -0.79 9.10
CA VAL A 206 -10.35 -1.17 9.97
C VAL A 206 -10.89 -1.53 11.34
N PRO A 207 -11.16 -2.83 11.61
CA PRO A 207 -11.53 -3.27 12.93
C PRO A 207 -10.32 -3.24 13.86
N LYS A 208 -10.51 -2.70 15.07
CA LYS A 208 -9.48 -2.65 16.13
C LYS A 208 -10.07 -3.09 17.45
N LEU A 209 -9.31 -3.87 18.21
CA LEU A 209 -9.62 -4.16 19.59
C LEU A 209 -8.96 -3.09 20.47
N ILE A 210 -9.77 -2.28 21.16
CA ILE A 210 -9.29 -1.20 22.02
C ILE A 210 -9.94 -1.36 23.39
N ARG A 211 -9.12 -1.58 24.44
CA ARG A 211 -9.58 -1.77 25.82
C ARG A 211 -10.69 -2.84 25.93
N GLY A 212 -10.46 -4.00 25.30
CA GLY A 212 -11.41 -5.12 25.31
C GLY A 212 -12.65 -4.96 24.44
N LYS A 213 -12.85 -3.83 23.76
CA LYS A 213 -14.01 -3.56 22.89
C LYS A 213 -13.59 -3.40 21.44
N TYR A 214 -14.31 -4.03 20.53
CA TYR A 214 -14.11 -3.83 19.11
C TYR A 214 -14.65 -2.47 18.67
N ARG A 215 -13.82 -1.75 17.90
CA ARG A 215 -14.19 -0.52 17.19
C ARG A 215 -13.86 -0.69 15.72
N VAL A 216 -14.70 -0.14 14.86
CA VAL A 216 -14.47 -0.13 13.42
C VAL A 216 -14.26 1.31 12.97
N TYR A 217 -13.14 1.54 12.32
CA TYR A 217 -12.81 2.82 11.70
C TYR A 217 -13.02 2.72 10.19
N LEU A 218 -13.59 3.74 9.61
CA LEU A 218 -13.64 3.92 8.16
C LEU A 218 -12.46 4.77 7.73
N HIS A 219 -11.59 4.22 6.90
CA HIS A 219 -10.58 4.98 6.20
C HIS A 219 -11.09 5.26 4.80
N LEU A 220 -11.34 6.51 4.51
CA LEU A 220 -11.75 6.97 3.19
C LEU A 220 -10.53 7.45 2.43
N THR A 221 -10.27 6.84 1.28
CA THR A 221 -9.26 7.32 0.34
C THR A 221 -9.93 8.32 -0.58
N ILE A 222 -9.41 9.54 -0.57
CA ILE A 222 -9.91 10.66 -1.38
C ILE A 222 -8.82 11.07 -2.38
N GLU A 223 -9.25 11.54 -3.53
CA GLU A 223 -8.42 12.15 -4.56
C GLU A 223 -8.74 13.63 -4.61
N GLY A 224 -7.72 14.46 -4.73
CA GLY A 224 -7.86 15.90 -4.76
C GLY A 224 -6.52 16.61 -4.61
N LYS A 225 -6.52 17.93 -4.62
CA LYS A 225 -5.33 18.74 -4.44
C LYS A 225 -4.89 18.70 -2.98
N ALA A 226 -3.64 18.30 -2.74
CA ALA A 226 -3.09 18.29 -1.39
C ALA A 226 -3.06 19.73 -0.80
N LYS A 227 -3.51 19.88 0.45
CA LYS A 227 -3.38 21.14 1.16
C LYS A 227 -1.92 21.52 1.40
N PRO A 228 -1.58 22.80 1.42
CA PRO A 228 -0.28 23.26 1.86
C PRO A 228 0.02 22.74 3.27
N LYS A 229 1.23 22.24 3.46
CA LYS A 229 1.70 21.88 4.80
C LYS A 229 2.23 23.11 5.49
N TYR A 230 1.75 23.37 6.67
CA TYR A 230 2.20 24.47 7.52
C TYR A 230 3.22 23.98 8.56
N ASP A 231 4.12 24.85 8.95
CA ASP A 231 4.99 24.65 10.10
C ASP A 231 4.24 24.93 11.42
N ARG A 232 4.93 24.76 12.56
CA ARG A 232 4.35 25.03 13.89
C ARG A 232 3.98 26.51 14.13
N PHE A 233 4.44 27.41 13.27
CA PHE A 233 4.19 28.86 13.36
C PHE A 233 3.11 29.32 12.38
N GLY A 234 2.49 28.40 11.62
CA GLY A 234 1.46 28.68 10.63
C GLY A 234 1.99 29.13 9.26
N ASN A 235 3.31 29.07 9.02
CA ASN A 235 3.87 29.41 7.72
C ASN A 235 3.83 28.19 6.79
N PRO A 236 3.54 28.36 5.49
CA PRO A 236 3.61 27.27 4.54
C PRO A 236 5.03 26.68 4.50
N ARG A 237 5.17 25.37 4.71
CA ARG A 237 6.47 24.69 4.62
C ARG A 237 7.09 24.77 3.23
N HIS A 238 6.24 24.93 2.21
CA HIS A 238 6.65 25.11 0.83
C HIS A 238 5.89 26.30 0.27
N LYS A 239 6.61 27.29 -0.22
CA LYS A 239 6.00 28.38 -0.99
C LYS A 239 5.64 27.80 -2.36
N PHE A 240 4.36 27.81 -2.69
CA PHE A 240 3.93 27.47 -4.03
C PHE A 240 4.28 28.66 -4.95
N GLY A 241 5.13 28.41 -5.93
CA GLY A 241 5.36 29.35 -7.02
C GLY A 241 4.12 29.47 -7.91
N LYS A 242 4.03 30.57 -8.64
CA LYS A 242 3.08 30.74 -9.74
C LYS A 242 3.79 30.21 -11.00
N GLY A 243 3.19 29.28 -11.71
CA GLY A 243 3.73 28.74 -12.96
C GLY A 243 3.74 27.21 -13.02
N ILE A 244 4.17 26.67 -14.14
CA ILE A 244 4.29 25.25 -14.40
C ILE A 244 5.77 24.90 -14.52
N ILE A 245 6.20 23.86 -13.83
CA ILE A 245 7.55 23.30 -13.95
C ILE A 245 7.42 21.87 -14.48
N GLY A 246 8.03 21.61 -15.62
CA GLY A 246 8.28 20.24 -16.09
C GLY A 246 9.57 19.72 -15.43
N ALA A 247 9.55 18.53 -14.85
CA ALA A 247 10.73 17.90 -14.29
C ALA A 247 10.86 16.47 -14.78
N ASP A 248 12.02 16.13 -15.31
CA ASP A 248 12.43 14.77 -15.62
C ASP A 248 13.44 14.30 -14.57
N ILE A 249 13.09 13.23 -13.86
CA ILE A 249 13.88 12.72 -12.75
C ILE A 249 14.64 11.47 -13.22
N GLY A 250 15.90 11.65 -13.56
CA GLY A 250 16.83 10.56 -13.79
C GLY A 250 17.46 10.02 -12.50
N THR A 251 18.25 8.96 -12.62
CA THR A 251 18.92 8.32 -11.47
C THR A 251 20.02 9.19 -10.87
N GLN A 252 20.63 10.07 -11.65
CA GLN A 252 21.76 10.92 -11.24
C GLN A 252 21.50 12.41 -11.44
N THR A 253 20.52 12.75 -12.26
CA THR A 253 20.23 14.13 -12.65
C THR A 253 18.74 14.42 -12.59
N VAL A 254 18.40 15.64 -12.27
CA VAL A 254 17.05 16.19 -12.46
C VAL A 254 17.14 17.31 -13.48
N ALA A 255 16.55 17.09 -14.64
CA ALA A 255 16.30 18.14 -15.61
C ALA A 255 14.99 18.86 -15.26
N TYR A 256 14.98 20.17 -15.32
CA TYR A 256 13.77 20.94 -15.11
C TYR A 256 13.64 22.07 -16.12
N THR A 257 12.42 22.37 -16.48
CA THR A 257 12.08 23.48 -17.34
C THR A 257 10.85 24.21 -16.79
N SER A 258 10.89 25.52 -16.85
CA SER A 258 9.77 26.40 -16.53
C SER A 258 9.60 27.41 -17.67
N ASP A 259 8.62 28.29 -17.56
CA ASP A 259 8.41 29.36 -18.54
C ASP A 259 9.59 30.34 -18.61
N THR A 260 10.42 30.39 -17.58
CA THR A 260 11.51 31.38 -17.44
C THR A 260 12.91 30.75 -17.30
N GLU A 261 13.02 29.46 -17.02
CA GLU A 261 14.29 28.82 -16.70
C GLU A 261 14.33 27.35 -17.14
N VAL A 262 15.47 26.94 -17.67
CA VAL A 262 15.78 25.54 -17.96
C VAL A 262 17.08 25.19 -17.24
N GLY A 263 17.09 24.05 -16.57
CA GLY A 263 18.28 23.64 -15.82
C GLY A 263 18.44 22.14 -15.69
N LEU A 264 19.67 21.74 -15.39
CA LEU A 264 20.06 20.38 -15.08
C LEU A 264 20.72 20.37 -13.70
N LYS A 265 20.18 19.60 -12.77
CA LYS A 265 20.74 19.45 -11.42
C LYS A 265 21.31 18.06 -11.23
N ASN A 266 22.61 17.98 -10.94
CA ASN A 266 23.25 16.71 -10.67
C ASN A 266 23.01 16.29 -9.20
N LEU A 267 22.55 15.07 -8.98
CA LEU A 267 22.26 14.50 -7.66
C LEU A 267 23.46 13.68 -7.12
N SER A 268 24.53 13.52 -7.90
CA SER A 268 25.67 12.65 -7.54
C SER A 268 26.35 13.07 -6.22
N GLU A 269 26.45 14.37 -5.94
CA GLU A 269 27.07 14.87 -4.70
C GLU A 269 26.23 14.52 -3.46
N ARG A 270 24.89 14.56 -3.59
CA ARG A 270 23.95 14.13 -2.54
C ARG A 270 23.81 12.62 -2.45
N GLY A 271 24.00 11.91 -3.56
CA GLY A 271 23.99 10.44 -3.61
C GLY A 271 25.05 9.81 -2.71
N ASN A 272 26.25 10.36 -2.66
CA ASN A 272 27.30 9.92 -1.75
C ASN A 272 26.94 10.11 -0.27
N SER A 273 26.24 11.17 0.06
CA SER A 273 25.74 11.42 1.43
C SER A 273 24.63 10.45 1.81
N ILE A 274 23.71 10.15 0.89
CA ILE A 274 22.62 9.18 1.10
C ILE A 274 23.20 7.77 1.27
N GLN A 275 24.14 7.35 0.42
CA GLN A 275 24.80 6.03 0.54
C GLN A 275 25.56 5.87 1.86
N LYS A 276 26.23 6.92 2.34
CA LYS A 276 26.89 6.90 3.65
C LYS A 276 25.86 6.77 4.77
N SER A 277 24.76 7.50 4.70
CA SER A 277 23.67 7.44 5.68
C SER A 277 23.02 6.06 5.72
N GLU A 278 22.67 5.49 4.57
CA GLU A 278 22.12 4.13 4.47
C GLU A 278 23.07 3.06 4.99
N ARG A 279 24.40 3.22 4.73
CA ARG A 279 25.43 2.31 5.27
C ARG A 279 25.49 2.37 6.79
N LEU A 280 25.43 3.57 7.38
CA LEU A 280 25.44 3.76 8.83
C LEU A 280 24.16 3.21 9.46
N GLU A 281 22.99 3.47 8.87
CA GLU A 281 21.72 2.89 9.31
C GLU A 281 21.75 1.36 9.24
N ARG A 282 22.27 0.78 8.17
CA ARG A 282 22.40 -0.68 8.04
C ARG A 282 23.30 -1.28 9.12
N ILE A 283 24.43 -0.63 9.44
CA ILE A 283 25.32 -1.05 10.53
C ILE A 283 24.57 -0.97 11.88
N TYR A 284 23.84 0.11 12.11
CA TYR A 284 23.04 0.32 13.30
C TYR A 284 21.96 -0.75 13.47
N TYR A 285 21.16 -1.02 12.43
CA TYR A 285 20.15 -2.07 12.49
C TYR A 285 20.73 -3.46 12.68
N CYS A 286 21.87 -3.76 12.07
CA CYS A 286 22.58 -5.03 12.30
C CYS A 286 23.07 -5.17 13.75
N ALA A 287 23.55 -4.08 14.35
CA ALA A 287 23.98 -4.07 15.75
C ALA A 287 22.78 -4.24 16.71
N MET A 288 21.66 -3.56 16.42
CA MET A 288 20.41 -3.74 17.17
C MET A 288 19.90 -5.18 17.11
N ASP A 289 19.91 -5.80 15.93
CA ASP A 289 19.47 -7.18 15.75
C ASP A 289 20.37 -8.18 16.52
N ARG A 290 21.69 -7.95 16.51
CA ARG A 290 22.63 -8.74 17.32
C ARG A 290 22.35 -8.58 18.81
N SER A 291 22.13 -7.37 19.28
CA SER A 291 21.80 -7.08 20.67
C SER A 291 20.48 -7.74 21.10
N ARG A 292 19.44 -7.69 20.24
CA ARG A 292 18.14 -8.35 20.50
C ARG A 292 18.22 -9.87 20.49
N ARG A 293 19.18 -10.46 19.76
CA ARG A 293 19.39 -11.92 19.71
C ARG A 293 20.31 -12.41 20.81
N ALA A 294 21.04 -11.52 21.46
CA ALA A 294 21.86 -11.87 22.61
C ALA A 294 20.95 -12.21 23.80
N THR A 295 20.94 -13.47 24.18
CA THR A 295 20.20 -13.97 25.36
C THR A 295 20.83 -13.52 26.66
N ASN A 296 22.00 -12.88 26.62
CA ASN A 296 22.72 -12.43 27.80
C ASN A 296 22.42 -10.96 28.13
N PRO A 297 21.71 -10.66 29.24
CA PRO A 297 21.39 -9.29 29.65
C PRO A 297 22.59 -8.37 29.84
N GLN A 298 23.79 -8.94 30.08
CA GLN A 298 25.02 -8.18 30.23
C GLN A 298 25.50 -7.49 28.96
N ASN A 299 24.97 -7.88 27.81
CA ASN A 299 25.28 -7.21 26.53
C ASN A 299 24.44 -5.93 26.29
N TYR A 300 23.42 -5.67 27.11
CA TYR A 300 22.61 -4.44 27.00
C TYR A 300 23.42 -3.16 27.34
N PRO A 301 24.28 -3.12 28.36
CA PRO A 301 25.10 -1.94 28.61
C PRO A 301 26.06 -1.62 27.47
N ASN A 302 26.61 -2.64 26.83
CA ASN A 302 27.54 -2.48 25.72
C ASN A 302 26.89 -1.89 24.46
N PHE A 303 25.59 -2.14 24.25
CA PHE A 303 24.82 -1.53 23.15
C PHE A 303 24.67 -0.02 23.36
N TRP A 304 24.30 0.42 24.55
CA TRP A 304 24.16 1.84 24.87
C TRP A 304 25.49 2.58 24.83
N THR A 305 26.55 1.98 25.28
CA THR A 305 27.92 2.55 25.23
C THR A 305 28.39 2.70 23.79
N TRP A 306 28.11 1.72 22.92
CA TRP A 306 28.44 1.80 21.50
C TRP A 306 27.63 2.87 20.81
N TRP A 307 26.34 3.00 21.12
CA TRP A 307 25.47 4.02 20.51
C TRP A 307 25.87 5.44 20.91
N MET A 308 26.28 5.63 22.16
CA MET A 308 26.76 6.93 22.67
C MET A 308 28.10 7.34 22.04
N ASN A 309 28.96 6.38 21.73
CA ASN A 309 30.29 6.64 21.15
C ASN A 309 30.29 6.78 19.63
N THR A 310 29.17 6.52 18.94
CA THR A 310 29.03 6.65 17.49
C THR A 310 28.22 7.88 17.06
N ARG A 311 27.77 8.69 17.98
CA ARG A 311 27.20 10.03 17.75
C ARG A 311 28.25 11.10 17.89
#